data_a3db94dd92311090e8515bc066166c3e
#
_entry.id   a3db94dd92311090e8515bc066166c3e
#
_cell.length_a   1.000
_cell.length_b   1.000
_cell.length_c   1.000
_cell.angle_alpha   90.00
_cell.angle_beta   90.00
_cell.angle_gamma   90.00
#
_symmetry.space_group_name_H-M   'P 1'
#
loop_
_entity.id
_entity.type
_entity.pdbx_description
1 polymer ?
#
loop_
_entity_poly.entity_id
_entity_poly.type
_entity_poly.pdbx_seq_one_letter_code
_entity_poly.pdbx_strand_id
1 'polypeptide(L)'
;MIFTFFWILVVFLFVNGCSSVNPTQPLDKTSAANIETARGEPSAYASLSQDNNDLERLAQLWEKRKQEGVVDDFPIGPGDVLQISVPGMEELRDLTVRVSGEGMISLPFVGIVNAAGMTDKALRGEIRRRLQENYMHEPQVGVFVKEFRSRQVAVIGAVQKPGLYSLASGADTIFDMISQAGGMTAAGAAERILFIPADPVEPEKAKAIVATLPAQLVNQDPSPLILKGVDPIVINLNTLIRGGNQAYLALPARPGDVIMVPGSGEVLIQGWVEKPGAYRITSGLTLLGAVAAAGGPTFPADTGSVKVIRTNKQGEKTFFQNNLEAIQHGEERDLPLQEGDVIDVSSSAPRLAAYGLYRFFTAVFSIGAHVPLVR
;
A
#
# COMPACT_ATOMS: atom_id res chain seq x y z
N MET A 1 -4.36 -36.04 -61.39
CA MET A 1 -3.41 -35.26 -62.23
C MET A 1 -3.59 -33.74 -62.04
N ILE A 2 -4.39 -33.27 -61.10
CA ILE A 2 -4.65 -31.83 -60.84
C ILE A 2 -3.95 -31.38 -59.55
N PHE A 3 -3.62 -32.29 -58.67
CA PHE A 3 -2.99 -31.94 -57.35
C PHE A 3 -1.49 -31.68 -57.40
N THR A 4 -0.78 -32.10 -58.42
CA THR A 4 0.68 -31.93 -58.58
C THR A 4 1.05 -30.57 -59.18
N PHE A 5 0.14 -29.89 -59.86
CA PHE A 5 0.42 -28.55 -60.46
C PHE A 5 0.30 -27.37 -59.44
N PHE A 6 -0.46 -27.54 -58.39
CA PHE A 6 -0.66 -26.48 -57.41
C PHE A 6 0.56 -26.33 -56.46
N TRP A 7 1.29 -27.41 -56.25
CA TRP A 7 2.48 -27.37 -55.36
C TRP A 7 3.72 -26.73 -56.01
N ILE A 8 3.81 -26.79 -57.35
CA ILE A 8 4.88 -26.18 -58.10
C ILE A 8 4.69 -24.65 -58.22
N LEU A 9 3.49 -24.15 -58.22
CA LEU A 9 3.21 -22.71 -58.32
C LEU A 9 3.54 -21.96 -57.00
N VAL A 10 3.40 -22.59 -55.84
CA VAL A 10 3.70 -22.00 -54.54
C VAL A 10 5.20 -21.94 -54.28
N VAL A 11 6.03 -22.87 -54.83
CA VAL A 11 7.48 -22.89 -54.66
C VAL A 11 8.17 -21.85 -55.55
N PHE A 12 7.56 -21.47 -56.69
CA PHE A 12 8.17 -20.48 -57.62
C PHE A 12 7.99 -19.02 -57.19
N LEU A 13 7.15 -18.71 -56.22
CA LEU A 13 6.92 -17.34 -55.69
C LEU A 13 7.92 -16.94 -54.59
N PHE A 14 8.76 -17.86 -54.11
CA PHE A 14 9.70 -17.57 -53.00
C PHE A 14 11.17 -17.40 -53.40
N VAL A 15 11.53 -17.41 -54.69
CA VAL A 15 12.95 -17.43 -55.15
C VAL A 15 13.40 -16.12 -55.82
N ASN A 16 12.57 -15.10 -55.99
CA ASN A 16 13.01 -13.86 -56.63
C ASN A 16 12.83 -12.64 -55.69
N GLY A 17 13.78 -12.44 -54.81
CA GLY A 17 13.82 -11.29 -53.90
C GLY A 17 15.23 -11.02 -53.33
N CYS A 18 16.30 -11.23 -54.10
CA CYS A 18 17.60 -10.66 -53.78
C CYS A 18 17.80 -9.37 -54.58
N SER A 19 17.52 -8.22 -53.99
CA SER A 19 17.97 -6.92 -54.51
C SER A 19 19.17 -6.43 -53.70
N SER A 20 20.24 -6.22 -54.40
CA SER A 20 21.55 -5.72 -54.02
C SER A 20 21.50 -4.44 -53.19
N VAL A 21 22.18 -4.49 -52.03
CA VAL A 21 22.51 -3.31 -51.24
C VAL A 21 23.70 -2.59 -51.90
N ASN A 22 23.52 -1.37 -52.33
CA ASN A 22 24.58 -0.45 -52.73
C ASN A 22 25.13 0.26 -51.47
N PRO A 23 26.42 0.20 -51.17
CA PRO A 23 27.05 0.99 -50.15
C PRO A 23 27.55 2.30 -50.78
N THR A 24 27.06 3.41 -50.36
CA THR A 24 27.70 4.75 -50.28
C THR A 24 26.68 5.88 -50.41
N GLN A 25 26.22 6.40 -49.28
CA GLN A 25 25.91 7.81 -49.16
C GLN A 25 26.48 8.34 -47.83
N PRO A 26 27.13 9.49 -47.83
CA PRO A 26 27.69 10.07 -46.60
C PRO A 26 26.61 10.63 -45.69
N LEU A 27 26.78 10.41 -44.39
CA LEU A 27 25.95 10.92 -43.33
C LEU A 27 25.88 12.45 -43.39
N ASP A 28 24.70 12.96 -43.61
CA ASP A 28 24.37 14.37 -43.48
C ASP A 28 24.37 14.81 -42.01
N LYS A 29 25.20 15.80 -41.67
CA LYS A 29 25.47 16.29 -40.31
C LYS A 29 24.34 17.13 -39.70
N THR A 30 23.13 17.05 -40.22
CA THR A 30 22.00 17.87 -39.77
C THR A 30 21.04 17.17 -38.83
N SER A 31 21.31 15.92 -38.41
CA SER A 31 20.45 15.18 -37.49
C SER A 31 20.95 15.17 -36.03
N ALA A 32 22.00 15.95 -35.73
CA ALA A 32 22.59 15.99 -34.37
C ALA A 32 21.92 17.02 -33.43
N ALA A 33 20.84 17.67 -33.84
CA ALA A 33 20.20 18.77 -33.08
C ALA A 33 18.93 18.36 -32.30
N ASN A 34 18.49 17.09 -32.35
CA ASN A 34 17.25 16.66 -31.66
C ASN A 34 17.43 15.51 -30.64
N ILE A 35 18.64 15.30 -30.14
CA ILE A 35 18.89 14.32 -29.04
C ILE A 35 19.02 14.99 -27.67
N GLU A 36 18.73 16.27 -27.56
CA GLU A 36 18.94 17.05 -26.32
C GLU A 36 17.67 17.29 -25.49
N THR A 37 16.59 16.52 -25.70
CA THR A 37 15.36 16.67 -24.92
C THR A 37 14.92 15.39 -24.18
N ALA A 38 15.83 14.46 -23.94
CA ALA A 38 15.60 13.34 -23.02
C ALA A 38 16.23 13.57 -21.62
N ARG A 39 16.37 14.83 -21.19
CA ARG A 39 16.64 15.20 -19.79
C ARG A 39 15.33 15.42 -19.04
N GLY A 40 14.49 14.41 -18.97
CA GLY A 40 13.31 14.35 -18.13
C GLY A 40 13.56 13.47 -16.89
N GLU A 41 14.46 13.85 -16.01
CA GLU A 41 14.57 13.24 -14.69
C GLU A 41 14.48 14.25 -13.54
N PRO A 42 13.36 15.00 -13.36
CA PRO A 42 13.08 15.61 -12.07
C PRO A 42 12.35 14.66 -11.12
N SER A 43 11.67 13.60 -11.63
CA SER A 43 10.80 12.75 -10.80
C SER A 43 11.56 11.75 -9.92
N ALA A 44 12.62 11.13 -10.42
CA ALA A 44 13.41 10.15 -9.64
C ALA A 44 14.24 10.84 -8.54
N TYR A 45 14.82 12.00 -8.84
CA TYR A 45 15.57 12.77 -7.83
C TYR A 45 14.64 13.41 -6.78
N ALA A 46 13.44 13.84 -7.17
CA ALA A 46 12.45 14.36 -6.24
C ALA A 46 11.95 13.28 -5.27
N SER A 47 11.74 12.06 -5.73
CA SER A 47 11.35 10.94 -4.86
C SER A 47 12.48 10.53 -3.91
N LEU A 48 13.72 10.49 -4.37
CA LEU A 48 14.88 10.18 -3.52
C LEU A 48 15.13 11.25 -2.46
N SER A 49 14.93 12.53 -2.78
CA SER A 49 15.08 13.61 -1.81
C SER A 49 13.97 13.61 -0.75
N GLN A 50 12.76 13.25 -1.13
CA GLN A 50 11.63 13.11 -0.21
C GLN A 50 11.81 11.90 0.72
N ASP A 51 12.21 10.74 0.18
CA ASP A 51 12.52 9.54 0.97
C ASP A 51 13.63 9.81 2.01
N ASN A 52 14.66 10.59 1.66
CA ASN A 52 15.72 10.95 2.60
C ASN A 52 15.22 11.88 3.72
N ASN A 53 14.40 12.88 3.40
CA ASN A 53 13.82 13.80 4.40
C ASN A 53 12.89 13.05 5.36
N ASP A 54 12.07 12.12 4.85
CA ASP A 54 11.18 11.31 5.66
C ASP A 54 11.96 10.34 6.56
N LEU A 55 13.08 9.79 6.08
CA LEU A 55 13.97 8.95 6.89
C LEU A 55 14.63 9.75 8.03
N GLU A 56 15.05 10.98 7.77
CA GLU A 56 15.59 11.88 8.81
C GLU A 56 14.52 12.23 9.86
N ARG A 57 13.30 12.54 9.44
CA ARG A 57 12.17 12.81 10.34
C ARG A 57 11.83 11.58 11.20
N LEU A 58 11.84 10.39 10.58
CA LEU A 58 11.63 9.13 11.28
C LEU A 58 12.73 8.86 12.32
N ALA A 59 13.98 9.12 11.97
CA ALA A 59 15.13 8.98 12.86
C ALA A 59 15.04 9.93 14.07
N GLN A 60 14.70 11.20 13.84
CA GLN A 60 14.49 12.18 14.90
C GLN A 60 13.36 11.77 15.84
N LEU A 61 12.24 11.31 15.28
CA LEU A 61 11.09 10.84 16.05
C LEU A 61 11.43 9.60 16.89
N TRP A 62 12.17 8.66 16.29
CA TRP A 62 12.61 7.45 16.99
C TRP A 62 13.53 7.77 18.16
N GLU A 63 14.52 8.66 17.94
CA GLU A 63 15.43 9.09 19.01
C GLU A 63 14.68 9.82 20.12
N LYS A 64 13.74 10.71 19.78
CA LYS A 64 12.90 11.41 20.75
C LYS A 64 12.10 10.41 21.60
N ARG A 65 11.39 9.46 20.96
CA ARG A 65 10.56 8.48 21.68
C ARG A 65 11.38 7.51 22.52
N LYS A 66 12.61 7.20 22.08
CA LYS A 66 13.55 6.38 22.83
C LYS A 66 14.04 7.10 24.09
N GLN A 67 14.32 8.41 23.99
CA GLN A 67 14.74 9.24 25.13
C GLN A 67 13.62 9.43 26.16
N GLU A 68 12.37 9.51 25.72
CA GLU A 68 11.20 9.56 26.60
C GLU A 68 11.04 8.27 27.42
N GLY A 69 11.70 7.20 27.01
CA GLY A 69 11.69 5.91 27.67
C GLY A 69 10.42 5.10 27.44
N VAL A 70 10.47 3.85 27.87
CA VAL A 70 9.28 2.99 27.90
C VAL A 70 8.43 3.45 29.07
N VAL A 71 7.24 3.93 28.79
CA VAL A 71 6.24 4.22 29.83
C VAL A 71 5.66 2.88 30.27
N ASP A 72 6.19 2.28 31.32
CA ASP A 72 5.76 0.99 31.83
C ASP A 72 4.28 1.03 32.31
N ASP A 73 3.89 2.17 32.88
CA ASP A 73 2.54 2.42 33.37
C ASP A 73 1.96 3.65 32.69
N PHE A 74 1.17 3.43 31.64
CA PHE A 74 0.43 4.53 31.04
C PHE A 74 -0.59 5.13 32.03
N PRO A 75 -0.70 6.44 32.10
CA PRO A 75 -1.73 7.05 32.93
C PRO A 75 -3.14 6.70 32.42
N ILE A 76 -4.07 6.52 33.32
CA ILE A 76 -5.50 6.37 33.03
C ILE A 76 -5.99 7.64 32.31
N GLY A 77 -6.80 7.45 31.30
CA GLY A 77 -7.35 8.53 30.50
C GLY A 77 -8.87 8.53 30.40
N PRO A 78 -9.43 9.62 29.86
CA PRO A 78 -10.87 9.71 29.61
C PRO A 78 -11.37 8.60 28.69
N GLY A 79 -12.48 7.98 29.06
CA GLY A 79 -13.08 6.88 28.31
C GLY A 79 -12.64 5.49 28.74
N ASP A 80 -11.53 5.36 29.47
CA ASP A 80 -11.07 4.07 29.99
C ASP A 80 -12.13 3.44 30.92
N VAL A 81 -12.19 2.13 30.91
CA VAL A 81 -13.09 1.36 31.77
C VAL A 81 -12.26 0.65 32.85
N LEU A 82 -12.53 0.99 34.07
CA LEU A 82 -11.83 0.45 35.24
C LEU A 82 -12.70 -0.57 35.95
N GLN A 83 -12.08 -1.62 36.45
CA GLN A 83 -12.68 -2.55 37.39
C GLN A 83 -12.04 -2.32 38.75
N ILE A 84 -12.88 -2.00 39.75
CA ILE A 84 -12.45 -1.71 41.11
C ILE A 84 -13.01 -2.80 42.00
N SER A 85 -12.17 -3.37 42.87
CA SER A 85 -12.56 -4.41 43.80
C SER A 85 -12.02 -4.10 45.19
N VAL A 86 -12.93 -4.07 46.16
CA VAL A 86 -12.61 -3.89 47.60
C VAL A 86 -13.24 -5.05 48.38
N PRO A 87 -12.46 -6.03 48.81
CA PRO A 87 -12.98 -7.10 49.64
C PRO A 87 -13.59 -6.60 50.93
N GLY A 88 -14.79 -7.08 51.27
CA GLY A 88 -15.52 -6.63 52.44
C GLY A 88 -16.55 -5.53 52.23
N MET A 89 -16.59 -4.96 51.00
CA MET A 89 -17.63 -3.99 50.57
C MET A 89 -18.35 -4.54 49.33
N GLU A 90 -19.62 -4.91 49.47
CA GLU A 90 -20.37 -5.56 48.37
C GLU A 90 -20.60 -4.61 47.22
N GLU A 91 -20.80 -3.35 47.46
CA GLU A 91 -21.03 -2.27 46.47
C GLU A 91 -19.75 -1.95 45.63
N LEU A 92 -18.57 -2.34 46.14
CA LEU A 92 -17.29 -2.15 45.48
C LEU A 92 -16.69 -3.49 45.03
N ARG A 93 -17.45 -4.58 45.04
CA ARG A 93 -16.99 -5.89 44.56
C ARG A 93 -17.11 -5.92 43.05
N ASP A 94 -15.95 -5.94 42.35
CA ASP A 94 -15.86 -6.00 40.88
C ASP A 94 -16.68 -4.89 40.18
N LEU A 95 -16.76 -3.72 40.81
CA LEU A 95 -17.44 -2.58 40.25
C LEU A 95 -16.73 -2.10 38.97
N THR A 96 -17.48 -2.08 37.86
CA THR A 96 -17.00 -1.55 36.60
C THR A 96 -17.43 -0.11 36.43
N VAL A 97 -16.49 0.83 36.28
CA VAL A 97 -16.72 2.24 36.09
C VAL A 97 -15.99 2.79 34.88
N ARG A 98 -16.61 3.72 34.16
CA ARG A 98 -16.00 4.42 33.05
C ARG A 98 -15.47 5.77 33.53
N VAL A 99 -14.26 6.11 33.11
CA VAL A 99 -13.70 7.44 33.30
C VAL A 99 -14.45 8.43 32.40
N SER A 100 -14.99 9.50 33.01
CA SER A 100 -15.73 10.54 32.28
C SER A 100 -14.82 11.31 31.32
N GLY A 101 -15.41 12.11 30.41
CA GLY A 101 -14.66 13.02 29.53
C GLY A 101 -13.80 14.03 30.29
N GLU A 102 -14.18 14.37 31.52
CA GLU A 102 -13.45 15.26 32.44
C GLU A 102 -12.38 14.52 33.26
N GLY A 103 -12.22 13.20 33.05
CA GLY A 103 -11.23 12.38 33.75
C GLY A 103 -11.65 11.88 35.14
N MET A 104 -12.91 12.03 35.49
CA MET A 104 -13.46 11.68 36.84
C MET A 104 -14.09 10.29 36.82
N ILE A 105 -14.04 9.61 37.96
CA ILE A 105 -14.84 8.41 38.27
C ILE A 105 -15.69 8.68 39.51
N SER A 106 -16.88 8.08 39.60
CA SER A 106 -17.75 8.14 40.79
C SER A 106 -17.85 6.74 41.41
N LEU A 107 -17.53 6.64 42.67
CA LEU A 107 -17.51 5.40 43.43
C LEU A 107 -18.39 5.53 44.67
N PRO A 108 -19.15 4.46 45.02
CA PRO A 108 -19.82 4.39 46.33
C PRO A 108 -18.83 4.63 47.47
N PHE A 109 -19.25 5.31 48.52
CA PHE A 109 -18.46 5.65 49.70
C PHE A 109 -17.25 6.55 49.50
N VAL A 110 -16.60 6.50 48.36
CA VAL A 110 -15.38 7.27 48.02
C VAL A 110 -15.74 8.63 47.41
N GLY A 111 -16.89 8.69 46.73
CA GLY A 111 -17.32 9.87 46.00
C GLY A 111 -16.62 10.03 44.64
N ILE A 112 -16.50 11.28 44.19
CA ILE A 112 -15.86 11.60 42.91
C ILE A 112 -14.33 11.66 43.07
N VAL A 113 -13.61 10.94 42.19
CA VAL A 113 -12.14 10.87 42.16
C VAL A 113 -11.65 11.28 40.77
N ASN A 114 -10.65 12.13 40.70
CA ASN A 114 -9.97 12.41 39.45
C ASN A 114 -9.02 11.23 39.16
N ALA A 115 -9.35 10.44 38.11
CA ALA A 115 -8.58 9.28 37.73
C ALA A 115 -7.61 9.59 36.52
N ALA A 116 -7.95 10.59 35.72
CA ALA A 116 -7.14 10.95 34.57
C ALA A 116 -5.76 11.47 35.00
N GLY A 117 -4.72 10.98 34.27
CA GLY A 117 -3.33 11.30 34.58
C GLY A 117 -2.71 10.47 35.71
N MET A 118 -3.50 9.67 36.44
CA MET A 118 -3.00 8.76 37.48
C MET A 118 -2.67 7.40 36.88
N THR A 119 -1.64 6.75 37.43
CA THR A 119 -1.43 5.31 37.21
C THR A 119 -2.44 4.52 38.03
N ASP A 120 -2.63 3.23 37.72
CA ASP A 120 -3.47 2.31 38.50
C ASP A 120 -3.00 2.25 39.95
N LYS A 121 -1.70 2.27 40.19
CA LYS A 121 -1.09 2.31 41.51
C LYS A 121 -1.41 3.59 42.27
N ALA A 122 -1.34 4.74 41.62
CA ALA A 122 -1.68 6.02 42.23
C ALA A 122 -3.18 6.12 42.60
N LEU A 123 -4.05 5.70 41.66
CA LEU A 123 -5.49 5.66 41.89
C LEU A 123 -5.86 4.70 43.01
N ARG A 124 -5.23 3.53 43.05
CA ARG A 124 -5.39 2.57 44.17
C ARG A 124 -5.04 3.21 45.50
N GLY A 125 -3.93 3.95 45.56
CA GLY A 125 -3.54 4.69 46.76
C GLY A 125 -4.54 5.72 47.19
N GLU A 126 -5.09 6.49 46.25
CA GLU A 126 -6.09 7.54 46.55
C GLU A 126 -7.41 6.95 47.04
N ILE A 127 -7.92 5.90 46.43
CA ILE A 127 -9.12 5.19 46.87
C ILE A 127 -8.91 4.60 48.28
N ARG A 128 -7.73 3.96 48.49
CA ARG A 128 -7.38 3.40 49.81
C ARG A 128 -7.39 4.50 50.89
N ARG A 129 -6.77 5.64 50.64
CA ARG A 129 -6.73 6.74 51.59
C ARG A 129 -8.11 7.22 51.98
N ARG A 130 -9.03 7.44 51.00
CA ARG A 130 -10.39 7.92 51.26
C ARG A 130 -11.23 6.91 52.03
N LEU A 131 -11.11 5.61 51.75
CA LEU A 131 -11.80 4.57 52.47
C LEU A 131 -11.27 4.43 53.90
N GLN A 132 -9.95 4.60 54.10
CA GLN A 132 -9.31 4.50 55.40
C GLN A 132 -9.74 5.66 56.34
N GLU A 133 -10.00 6.84 55.82
CA GLU A 133 -10.40 8.01 56.63
C GLU A 133 -11.78 7.85 57.25
N ASN A 134 -12.72 7.14 56.59
CA ASN A 134 -14.14 7.19 57.01
C ASN A 134 -14.83 5.82 57.18
N TYR A 135 -14.28 4.73 56.59
CA TYR A 135 -15.06 3.52 56.44
C TYR A 135 -14.35 2.24 56.88
N MET A 136 -13.01 2.12 56.77
CA MET A 136 -12.34 0.86 56.92
C MET A 136 -10.89 0.98 57.41
N HIS A 137 -10.50 0.18 58.42
CA HIS A 137 -9.08 0.01 58.80
C HIS A 137 -8.39 -0.86 57.75
N GLU A 138 -7.35 -0.41 57.09
CA GLU A 138 -6.55 -1.17 56.12
C GLU A 138 -7.33 -1.76 54.90
N PRO A 139 -7.99 -0.93 54.10
CA PRO A 139 -8.73 -1.42 52.94
C PRO A 139 -7.78 -2.02 51.90
N GLN A 140 -8.10 -3.23 51.40
CA GLN A 140 -7.45 -3.85 50.28
C GLN A 140 -8.16 -3.40 48.98
N VAL A 141 -7.51 -2.57 48.17
CA VAL A 141 -8.11 -2.02 46.97
C VAL A 141 -7.43 -2.63 45.72
N GLY A 142 -8.18 -3.29 44.86
CA GLY A 142 -7.77 -3.68 43.51
C GLY A 142 -8.26 -2.67 42.48
N VAL A 143 -7.41 -2.25 41.59
CA VAL A 143 -7.76 -1.42 40.44
C VAL A 143 -7.17 -2.05 39.20
N PHE A 144 -8.01 -2.37 38.22
CA PHE A 144 -7.62 -2.92 36.93
C PHE A 144 -8.25 -2.12 35.81
N VAL A 145 -7.47 -1.82 34.77
CA VAL A 145 -7.99 -1.22 33.55
C VAL A 145 -8.53 -2.36 32.67
N LYS A 146 -9.85 -2.45 32.57
CA LYS A 146 -10.54 -3.49 31.78
C LYS A 146 -10.52 -3.20 30.28
N GLU A 147 -10.68 -1.92 29.93
CA GLU A 147 -10.64 -1.47 28.54
C GLU A 147 -9.83 -0.19 28.44
N PHE A 148 -8.81 -0.20 27.59
CA PHE A 148 -8.00 0.96 27.28
C PHE A 148 -8.58 1.70 26.07
N ARG A 149 -9.37 2.74 26.30
CA ARG A 149 -9.96 3.57 25.25
C ARG A 149 -9.24 4.89 25.03
N SER A 150 -8.47 5.33 26.03
CA SER A 150 -7.68 6.57 25.95
C SER A 150 -6.37 6.38 25.16
N ARG A 151 -5.93 5.15 24.96
CA ARG A 151 -4.63 4.76 24.37
C ARG A 151 -4.82 3.97 23.10
N GLN A 152 -5.38 4.60 22.08
CA GLN A 152 -5.65 3.92 20.82
C GLN A 152 -4.79 4.49 19.70
N VAL A 153 -4.39 3.62 18.80
CA VAL A 153 -3.72 3.89 17.52
C VAL A 153 -4.69 3.51 16.42
N ALA A 154 -4.84 4.37 15.43
CA ALA A 154 -5.64 4.05 14.26
C ALA A 154 -4.80 3.30 13.22
N VAL A 155 -5.24 2.13 12.81
CA VAL A 155 -4.65 1.37 11.71
C VAL A 155 -5.68 1.28 10.59
N ILE A 156 -5.38 1.91 9.46
CA ILE A 156 -6.34 2.07 8.35
C ILE A 156 -5.72 1.67 7.00
N GLY A 157 -6.58 1.48 6.00
CA GLY A 157 -6.18 1.12 4.64
C GLY A 157 -6.07 -0.39 4.43
N ALA A 158 -5.07 -0.82 3.66
CA ALA A 158 -4.92 -2.18 3.18
C ALA A 158 -4.33 -3.14 4.24
N VAL A 159 -4.98 -3.23 5.40
CA VAL A 159 -4.74 -4.23 6.46
C VAL A 159 -5.93 -5.19 6.56
N GLN A 160 -5.75 -6.35 7.18
CA GLN A 160 -6.81 -7.36 7.27
C GLN A 160 -8.03 -6.86 8.04
N LYS A 161 -7.81 -6.13 9.13
CA LYS A 161 -8.85 -5.58 10.01
C LYS A 161 -8.54 -4.13 10.34
N PRO A 162 -8.93 -3.17 9.50
CA PRO A 162 -8.74 -1.76 9.82
C PRO A 162 -9.58 -1.37 11.05
N GLY A 163 -9.04 -0.51 11.91
CA GLY A 163 -9.71 -0.10 13.14
C GLY A 163 -8.83 0.66 14.12
N LEU A 164 -9.36 0.84 15.33
CA LEU A 164 -8.64 1.41 16.47
C LEU A 164 -8.09 0.28 17.34
N TYR A 165 -6.80 0.32 17.62
CA TYR A 165 -6.09 -0.68 18.41
C TYR A 165 -5.53 -0.06 19.68
N SER A 166 -5.79 -0.70 20.81
CA SER A 166 -5.31 -0.23 22.10
C SER A 166 -3.87 -0.65 22.33
N LEU A 167 -3.05 0.28 22.80
CA LEU A 167 -1.69 -0.01 23.26
C LEU A 167 -1.75 -0.78 24.59
N ALA A 168 -1.12 -1.94 24.64
CA ALA A 168 -1.01 -2.73 25.85
C ALA A 168 0.16 -2.26 26.73
N SER A 169 1.25 -1.82 26.12
CA SER A 169 2.43 -1.30 26.80
C SER A 169 3.05 -0.12 26.07
N GLY A 170 3.89 0.63 26.75
CA GLY A 170 4.67 1.71 26.13
C GLY A 170 5.76 1.22 25.17
N ALA A 171 6.00 -0.08 25.13
CA ALA A 171 6.93 -0.73 24.22
C ALA A 171 6.30 -1.18 22.91
N ASP A 172 4.95 -1.12 22.79
CA ASP A 172 4.25 -1.50 21.57
C ASP A 172 4.73 -0.62 20.40
N THR A 173 5.06 -1.26 19.29
CA THR A 173 5.61 -0.61 18.11
C THR A 173 4.54 -0.39 17.04
N ILE A 174 4.84 0.42 16.03
CA ILE A 174 4.00 0.58 14.84
C ILE A 174 3.74 -0.78 14.17
N PHE A 175 4.74 -1.66 14.14
CA PHE A 175 4.61 -3.00 13.56
C PHE A 175 3.72 -3.91 14.37
N ASP A 176 3.76 -3.78 15.71
CA ASP A 176 2.85 -4.55 16.57
C ASP A 176 1.40 -4.16 16.31
N MET A 177 1.13 -2.87 16.08
CA MET A 177 -0.21 -2.38 15.73
C MET A 177 -0.69 -2.95 14.39
N ILE A 178 0.18 -2.96 13.37
CA ILE A 178 -0.15 -3.57 12.07
C ILE A 178 -0.38 -5.09 12.23
N SER A 179 0.41 -5.75 13.07
CA SER A 179 0.27 -7.18 13.36
C SER A 179 -1.05 -7.48 14.06
N GLN A 180 -1.45 -6.66 15.04
CA GLN A 180 -2.76 -6.76 15.70
C GLN A 180 -3.92 -6.54 14.72
N ALA A 181 -3.74 -5.71 13.69
CA ALA A 181 -4.69 -5.52 12.60
C ALA A 181 -4.72 -6.72 11.61
N GLY A 182 -4.01 -7.80 11.93
CA GLY A 182 -3.93 -9.02 11.11
C GLY A 182 -2.89 -8.94 9.99
N GLY A 183 -2.03 -7.91 10.00
CA GLY A 183 -1.03 -7.66 8.96
C GLY A 183 -1.59 -6.97 7.74
N MET A 184 -0.71 -6.66 6.79
CA MET A 184 -1.08 -6.06 5.51
C MET A 184 -1.77 -7.09 4.61
N THR A 185 -2.76 -6.66 3.83
CA THR A 185 -3.41 -7.52 2.84
C THR A 185 -2.51 -7.71 1.62
N ALA A 186 -2.76 -8.74 0.81
CA ALA A 186 -2.08 -8.89 -0.48
C ALA A 186 -2.30 -7.68 -1.41
N ALA A 187 -3.43 -6.97 -1.24
CA ALA A 187 -3.71 -5.71 -1.92
C ALA A 187 -2.91 -4.52 -1.35
N GLY A 188 -2.44 -4.62 -0.09
CA GLY A 188 -1.65 -3.63 0.61
C GLY A 188 -0.16 -3.95 0.62
N ALA A 189 0.31 -4.80 -0.28
CA ALA A 189 1.74 -5.06 -0.47
C ALA A 189 2.50 -3.84 -1.05
N ALA A 190 1.92 -2.65 -0.93
CA ALA A 190 2.63 -1.41 -1.12
C ALA A 190 3.78 -1.37 -0.09
N GLU A 191 4.98 -1.18 -0.57
CA GLU A 191 6.20 -1.10 0.23
C GLU A 191 6.23 0.11 1.17
N ARG A 192 5.11 0.82 1.29
CA ARG A 192 5.00 2.12 1.97
C ARG A 192 3.94 2.08 3.05
N ILE A 193 4.27 2.67 4.18
CA ILE A 193 3.34 2.99 5.26
C ILE A 193 3.36 4.51 5.42
N LEU A 194 2.20 5.12 5.48
CA LEU A 194 2.07 6.53 5.82
C LEU A 194 1.83 6.61 7.32
N PHE A 195 2.76 7.20 8.02
CA PHE A 195 2.71 7.36 9.45
C PHE A 195 2.46 8.81 9.82
N ILE A 196 1.41 9.05 10.59
CA ILE A 196 1.05 10.36 11.13
C ILE A 196 1.24 10.28 12.64
N PRO A 197 2.35 10.83 13.17
CA PRO A 197 2.57 10.85 14.61
C PRO A 197 1.53 11.74 15.29
N ALA A 198 1.00 11.29 16.43
CA ALA A 198 0.20 12.14 17.29
C ALA A 198 1.07 13.26 17.82
N ASP A 199 0.66 14.49 17.62
CA ASP A 199 1.28 15.59 18.35
C ASP A 199 0.90 15.46 19.84
N PRO A 200 1.86 15.46 20.76
CA PRO A 200 1.56 15.40 22.20
C PRO A 200 0.62 16.52 22.69
N VAL A 201 0.47 17.58 21.89
CA VAL A 201 -0.40 18.74 22.23
C VAL A 201 -1.85 18.56 21.74
N GLU A 202 -2.14 17.68 20.77
CA GLU A 202 -3.48 17.63 20.16
C GLU A 202 -3.98 16.20 19.84
N PRO A 203 -4.22 15.33 20.83
CA PRO A 203 -4.81 14.01 20.58
C PRO A 203 -6.24 14.09 19.97
N GLU A 204 -6.91 15.24 20.12
CA GLU A 204 -8.23 15.50 19.52
C GLU A 204 -8.18 15.60 17.99
N LYS A 205 -7.08 16.09 17.40
CA LYS A 205 -6.93 16.13 15.92
C LYS A 205 -6.86 14.75 15.30
N ALA A 206 -6.11 13.83 15.91
CA ALA A 206 -6.03 12.45 15.43
C ALA A 206 -7.39 11.74 15.49
N LYS A 207 -8.16 11.94 16.56
CA LYS A 207 -9.54 11.44 16.68
C LYS A 207 -10.47 12.08 15.65
N ALA A 208 -10.34 13.38 15.38
CA ALA A 208 -11.12 14.08 14.38
C ALA A 208 -10.83 13.57 12.96
N ILE A 209 -9.57 13.26 12.64
CA ILE A 209 -9.19 12.66 11.36
C ILE A 209 -9.88 11.31 11.19
N VAL A 210 -9.85 10.44 12.20
CA VAL A 210 -10.50 9.12 12.15
C VAL A 210 -12.03 9.24 12.10
N ALA A 211 -12.62 10.18 12.83
CA ALA A 211 -14.08 10.38 12.87
C ALA A 211 -14.67 10.98 11.58
N THR A 212 -13.85 11.69 10.81
CA THR A 212 -14.25 12.28 9.52
C THR A 212 -14.06 11.32 8.33
N LEU A 213 -13.49 10.13 8.56
CA LEU A 213 -13.32 9.12 7.52
C LEU A 213 -14.70 8.51 7.16
N PRO A 214 -15.22 8.73 5.93
CA PRO A 214 -16.40 7.98 5.49
C PRO A 214 -16.05 6.49 5.44
N ALA A 215 -16.94 5.65 5.96
CA ALA A 215 -16.79 4.18 5.97
C ALA A 215 -16.49 3.57 4.58
N GLN A 216 -16.78 4.30 3.51
CA GLN A 216 -16.52 3.92 2.12
C GLN A 216 -15.06 4.10 1.70
N LEU A 217 -14.28 4.96 2.39
CA LEU A 217 -12.87 5.22 2.09
C LEU A 217 -11.90 4.23 2.75
N VAL A 218 -12.41 3.37 3.62
CA VAL A 218 -11.61 2.31 4.26
C VAL A 218 -11.04 1.32 3.22
N ASN A 219 -11.66 1.22 2.04
CA ASN A 219 -11.28 0.30 0.96
C ASN A 219 -10.76 0.99 -0.32
N GLN A 220 -10.68 2.32 -0.36
CA GLN A 220 -10.11 3.08 -1.48
C GLN A 220 -8.91 3.87 -0.99
N ASP A 221 -7.98 4.19 -1.89
CA ASP A 221 -6.79 4.96 -1.54
C ASP A 221 -7.20 6.33 -0.97
N PRO A 222 -7.05 6.57 0.35
CA PRO A 222 -7.53 7.79 0.99
C PRO A 222 -6.59 8.99 0.81
N SER A 223 -5.51 8.82 0.02
CA SER A 223 -4.37 9.72 -0.05
C SER A 223 -4.68 11.20 -0.30
N PRO A 224 -5.65 11.62 -1.14
CA PRO A 224 -5.78 13.04 -1.45
C PRO A 224 -6.67 13.85 -0.50
N LEU A 225 -7.57 13.20 0.27
CA LEU A 225 -8.61 13.91 1.03
C LEU A 225 -8.29 14.08 2.51
N ILE A 226 -7.58 13.11 3.10
CA ILE A 226 -7.30 13.07 4.54
C ILE A 226 -6.06 13.88 4.88
N LEU A 227 -5.12 13.98 3.96
CA LEU A 227 -3.81 14.59 4.19
C LEU A 227 -3.77 16.11 3.96
N LYS A 228 -4.90 16.75 3.70
CA LYS A 228 -4.95 18.19 3.50
C LYS A 228 -4.66 18.92 4.82
N GLY A 229 -3.39 19.31 4.99
CA GLY A 229 -2.89 19.99 6.20
C GLY A 229 -2.15 19.11 7.21
N VAL A 230 -1.96 17.81 6.90
CA VAL A 230 -1.13 16.90 7.68
C VAL A 230 0.01 16.41 6.77
N ASP A 231 1.23 16.49 7.27
CA ASP A 231 2.42 16.03 6.57
C ASP A 231 2.86 14.66 7.12
N PRO A 232 2.41 13.54 6.51
CA PRO A 232 2.75 12.19 6.98
C PRO A 232 4.22 11.88 6.73
N ILE A 233 4.78 11.02 7.56
CA ILE A 233 6.09 10.42 7.32
C ILE A 233 5.88 9.18 6.47
N VAL A 234 6.50 9.14 5.30
CA VAL A 234 6.46 7.96 4.42
C VAL A 234 7.52 6.97 4.86
N ILE A 235 7.10 5.83 5.37
CA ILE A 235 7.98 4.73 5.77
C ILE A 235 8.07 3.75 4.60
N ASN A 236 9.17 3.76 3.88
CA ASN A 236 9.45 2.81 2.82
C ASN A 236 10.11 1.55 3.39
N LEU A 237 9.38 0.44 3.43
CA LEU A 237 9.82 -0.82 4.04
C LEU A 237 11.06 -1.39 3.36
N ASN A 238 11.12 -1.34 2.04
CA ASN A 238 12.29 -1.82 1.30
C ASN A 238 13.54 -1.01 1.59
N THR A 239 13.43 0.31 1.67
CA THR A 239 14.55 1.20 2.01
C THR A 239 15.03 0.90 3.43
N LEU A 240 14.13 0.70 4.39
CA LEU A 240 14.51 0.36 5.76
C LEU A 240 15.17 -1.02 5.86
N ILE A 241 14.63 -2.02 5.19
CA ILE A 241 15.15 -3.39 5.27
C ILE A 241 16.49 -3.53 4.56
N ARG A 242 16.62 -2.97 3.35
CA ARG A 242 17.85 -3.04 2.56
C ARG A 242 18.91 -2.04 2.99
N GLY A 243 18.49 -0.88 3.52
CA GLY A 243 19.40 0.21 3.97
C GLY A 243 20.03 -0.01 5.34
N GLY A 244 19.76 -1.11 6.03
CA GLY A 244 20.30 -1.37 7.38
C GLY A 244 19.64 -0.56 8.51
N ASN A 245 18.57 0.17 8.22
CA ASN A 245 17.84 1.02 9.16
C ASN A 245 16.67 0.29 9.85
N GLN A 246 16.78 -1.02 10.02
CA GLN A 246 15.72 -1.86 10.58
C GLN A 246 15.31 -1.46 12.00
N ALA A 247 16.18 -0.78 12.75
CA ALA A 247 15.86 -0.28 14.09
C ALA A 247 14.64 0.64 14.12
N TYR A 248 14.39 1.40 13.05
CA TYR A 248 13.22 2.30 12.96
C TYR A 248 11.88 1.56 12.81
N LEU A 249 11.91 0.27 12.45
CA LEU A 249 10.71 -0.56 12.46
C LEU A 249 10.19 -0.78 13.89
N ALA A 250 11.07 -0.69 14.87
CA ALA A 250 10.73 -0.76 16.30
C ALA A 250 10.35 0.62 16.88
N LEU A 251 9.86 1.56 16.06
CA LEU A 251 9.37 2.85 16.54
C LEU A 251 8.21 2.64 17.51
N PRO A 252 8.33 3.07 18.78
CA PRO A 252 7.24 2.94 19.74
C PRO A 252 6.01 3.71 19.29
N ALA A 253 4.87 3.05 19.27
CA ALA A 253 3.59 3.69 18.99
C ALA A 253 3.13 4.54 20.20
N ARG A 254 2.41 5.61 19.92
CA ARG A 254 1.84 6.51 20.95
C ARG A 254 0.33 6.66 20.76
N PRO A 255 -0.41 6.93 21.85
CA PRO A 255 -1.84 7.21 21.75
C PRO A 255 -2.13 8.34 20.76
N GLY A 256 -3.04 8.10 19.83
CA GLY A 256 -3.41 9.05 18.79
C GLY A 256 -2.59 8.95 17.50
N ASP A 257 -1.57 8.10 17.42
CA ASP A 257 -0.88 7.82 16.16
C ASP A 257 -1.85 7.24 15.12
N VAL A 258 -1.62 7.59 13.86
CA VAL A 258 -2.37 7.03 12.73
C VAL A 258 -1.39 6.32 11.80
N ILE A 259 -1.64 5.05 11.57
CA ILE A 259 -0.87 4.19 10.66
C ILE A 259 -1.77 3.89 9.47
N MET A 260 -1.41 4.39 8.31
CA MET A 260 -2.14 4.15 7.07
C MET A 260 -1.29 3.28 6.15
N VAL A 261 -1.85 2.16 5.73
CA VAL A 261 -1.26 1.29 4.71
C VAL A 261 -1.99 1.54 3.40
N PRO A 262 -1.41 2.30 2.45
CA PRO A 262 -2.06 2.53 1.17
C PRO A 262 -2.22 1.19 0.42
N GLY A 263 -3.29 1.05 -0.35
CA GLY A 263 -3.46 -0.08 -1.25
C GLY A 263 -2.39 -0.06 -2.35
N SER A 264 -2.01 -1.22 -2.84
CA SER A 264 -1.29 -1.29 -4.09
C SER A 264 -2.23 -0.87 -5.21
N GLY A 265 -1.87 0.13 -5.99
CA GLY A 265 -2.62 0.55 -7.15
C GLY A 265 -2.76 -0.56 -8.19
N GLU A 266 -3.50 -0.29 -9.25
CA GLU A 266 -3.69 -1.21 -10.37
C GLU A 266 -3.11 -0.59 -11.64
N VAL A 267 -2.62 -1.45 -12.53
CA VAL A 267 -2.29 -1.10 -13.91
C VAL A 267 -3.31 -1.74 -14.84
N LEU A 268 -3.67 -1.05 -15.90
CA LEU A 268 -4.56 -1.58 -16.91
C LEU A 268 -3.74 -2.12 -18.09
N ILE A 269 -3.92 -3.38 -18.45
CA ILE A 269 -3.28 -4.00 -19.61
C ILE A 269 -4.35 -4.24 -20.67
N GLN A 270 -4.15 -3.67 -21.84
CA GLN A 270 -5.06 -3.78 -22.96
C GLN A 270 -4.32 -4.16 -24.26
N GLY A 271 -5.12 -4.52 -25.27
CA GLY A 271 -4.62 -4.90 -26.59
C GLY A 271 -4.35 -6.39 -26.71
N TRP A 272 -3.29 -6.76 -27.43
CA TRP A 272 -3.01 -8.14 -27.85
C TRP A 272 -2.21 -8.92 -26.81
N VAL A 273 -2.82 -9.17 -25.65
CA VAL A 273 -2.35 -10.08 -24.60
C VAL A 273 -3.39 -11.17 -24.36
N GLU A 274 -3.00 -12.28 -23.74
CA GLU A 274 -3.90 -13.43 -23.51
C GLU A 274 -5.10 -13.05 -22.60
N LYS A 275 -4.84 -12.24 -21.56
CA LYS A 275 -5.84 -11.84 -20.58
C LYS A 275 -5.77 -10.34 -20.33
N PRO A 276 -6.38 -9.50 -21.19
CA PRO A 276 -6.46 -8.08 -20.92
C PRO A 276 -7.31 -7.80 -19.69
N GLY A 277 -6.95 -6.76 -18.91
CA GLY A 277 -7.65 -6.40 -17.68
C GLY A 277 -6.84 -5.54 -16.74
N ALA A 278 -7.38 -5.30 -15.54
CA ALA A 278 -6.69 -4.61 -14.47
C ALA A 278 -5.85 -5.60 -13.65
N TYR A 279 -4.60 -5.23 -13.39
CA TYR A 279 -3.64 -6.03 -12.63
C TYR A 279 -3.10 -5.21 -11.46
N ARG A 280 -3.09 -5.82 -10.28
CA ARG A 280 -2.55 -5.17 -9.07
C ARG A 280 -1.04 -5.03 -9.15
N ILE A 281 -0.54 -3.89 -8.71
CA ILE A 281 0.89 -3.66 -8.58
C ILE A 281 1.39 -4.40 -7.35
N THR A 282 2.28 -5.35 -7.59
CA THR A 282 3.10 -5.97 -6.56
C THR A 282 4.45 -5.26 -6.48
N SER A 283 5.15 -5.43 -5.36
CA SER A 283 6.49 -4.86 -5.17
C SER A 283 7.42 -5.20 -6.33
N GLY A 284 7.97 -4.17 -6.97
CA GLY A 284 8.89 -4.34 -8.10
C GLY A 284 8.23 -4.79 -9.40
N LEU A 285 6.90 -4.62 -9.56
CA LEU A 285 6.24 -4.95 -10.82
C LEU A 285 6.76 -4.07 -11.96
N THR A 286 7.25 -4.73 -12.99
CA THR A 286 7.78 -4.11 -14.20
C THR A 286 6.87 -4.37 -15.39
N LEU A 287 7.14 -3.70 -16.50
CA LEU A 287 6.38 -3.88 -17.75
C LEU A 287 6.39 -5.32 -18.21
N LEU A 288 7.58 -5.97 -18.25
CA LEU A 288 7.69 -7.37 -18.64
C LEU A 288 6.94 -8.29 -17.69
N GLY A 289 7.06 -8.04 -16.37
CA GLY A 289 6.34 -8.79 -15.35
C GLY A 289 4.83 -8.66 -15.46
N ALA A 290 4.30 -7.48 -15.75
CA ALA A 290 2.87 -7.23 -15.90
C ALA A 290 2.31 -7.91 -17.16
N VAL A 291 3.03 -7.81 -18.29
CA VAL A 291 2.61 -8.51 -19.52
C VAL A 291 2.67 -10.03 -19.34
N ALA A 292 3.66 -10.56 -18.63
CA ALA A 292 3.73 -11.97 -18.27
C ALA A 292 2.56 -12.40 -17.37
N ALA A 293 2.17 -11.57 -16.37
CA ALA A 293 1.00 -11.83 -15.53
C ALA A 293 -0.31 -11.86 -16.32
N ALA A 294 -0.40 -11.08 -17.41
CA ALA A 294 -1.50 -11.11 -18.37
C ALA A 294 -1.48 -12.34 -19.32
N GLY A 295 -0.59 -13.29 -19.09
CA GLY A 295 -0.44 -14.50 -19.91
C GLY A 295 0.48 -14.34 -21.12
N GLY A 296 1.14 -13.19 -21.25
CA GLY A 296 2.04 -12.86 -22.36
C GLY A 296 1.32 -12.27 -23.57
N PRO A 297 2.11 -11.83 -24.57
CA PRO A 297 1.58 -11.31 -25.83
C PRO A 297 1.02 -12.43 -26.70
N THR A 298 -0.10 -12.17 -27.38
CA THR A 298 -0.68 -13.10 -28.37
C THR A 298 0.05 -12.98 -29.72
N PHE A 299 -0.16 -13.94 -30.63
CA PHE A 299 0.54 -13.99 -31.93
C PHE A 299 0.50 -12.66 -32.73
N PRO A 300 -0.62 -11.92 -32.80
CA PRO A 300 -0.66 -10.66 -33.54
C PRO A 300 0.02 -9.49 -32.86
N ALA A 301 0.46 -9.64 -31.59
CA ALA A 301 1.04 -8.56 -30.81
C ALA A 301 2.31 -7.99 -31.43
N ASP A 302 2.46 -6.67 -31.33
CA ASP A 302 3.70 -5.96 -31.63
C ASP A 302 4.55 -5.85 -30.35
N THR A 303 5.41 -6.84 -30.16
CA THR A 303 6.31 -6.92 -28.99
C THR A 303 7.44 -5.90 -29.05
N GLY A 304 7.75 -5.37 -30.24
CA GLY A 304 8.77 -4.36 -30.45
C GLY A 304 8.35 -2.94 -30.11
N SER A 305 7.03 -2.72 -29.87
CA SER A 305 6.50 -1.36 -29.66
C SER A 305 5.32 -1.36 -28.71
N VAL A 306 5.57 -1.71 -27.44
CA VAL A 306 4.56 -1.63 -26.38
C VAL A 306 4.55 -0.23 -25.78
N LYS A 307 3.35 0.35 -25.66
CA LYS A 307 3.16 1.70 -25.11
C LYS A 307 2.71 1.63 -23.66
N VAL A 308 3.37 2.39 -22.80
CA VAL A 308 2.92 2.65 -21.42
C VAL A 308 2.49 4.11 -21.33
N ILE A 309 1.25 4.32 -20.93
CA ILE A 309 0.64 5.63 -20.77
C ILE A 309 0.56 5.91 -19.27
N ARG A 310 1.32 6.87 -18.81
CA ARG A 310 1.34 7.33 -17.42
C ARG A 310 0.67 8.69 -17.31
N THR A 311 -0.29 8.81 -16.41
CA THR A 311 -0.97 10.07 -16.14
C THR A 311 -0.44 10.65 -14.83
N ASN A 312 0.12 11.86 -14.86
CA ASN A 312 0.60 12.53 -13.65
C ASN A 312 -0.58 13.11 -12.83
N LYS A 313 -0.28 13.61 -11.62
CA LYS A 313 -1.29 14.21 -10.73
C LYS A 313 -1.99 15.44 -11.31
N GLN A 314 -1.42 16.07 -12.32
CA GLN A 314 -1.95 17.22 -13.04
C GLN A 314 -2.85 16.79 -14.23
N GLY A 315 -2.96 15.49 -14.51
CA GLY A 315 -3.75 14.94 -15.62
C GLY A 315 -3.00 14.92 -16.97
N GLU A 316 -1.72 15.26 -16.99
CA GLU A 316 -0.90 15.18 -18.20
C GLU A 316 -0.47 13.73 -18.45
N LYS A 317 -0.52 13.34 -19.72
CA LYS A 317 -0.17 11.98 -20.14
C LYS A 317 1.24 11.93 -20.71
N THR A 318 2.08 11.07 -20.14
CA THR A 318 3.40 10.75 -20.68
C THR A 318 3.34 9.37 -21.33
N PHE A 319 3.93 9.25 -22.51
CA PHE A 319 3.96 8.02 -23.30
C PHE A 319 5.37 7.45 -23.29
N PHE A 320 5.51 6.22 -22.82
CA PHE A 320 6.75 5.46 -22.92
C PHE A 320 6.56 4.37 -23.97
N GLN A 321 7.51 4.24 -24.86
CA GLN A 321 7.52 3.18 -25.87
C GLN A 321 8.68 2.23 -25.53
N ASN A 322 8.39 0.94 -25.39
CA ASN A 322 9.35 -0.05 -24.93
C ASN A 322 9.32 -1.27 -25.84
N ASN A 323 10.45 -1.90 -26.01
CA ASN A 323 10.58 -3.14 -26.75
C ASN A 323 10.70 -4.31 -25.78
N LEU A 324 9.64 -5.14 -25.70
CA LEU A 324 9.63 -6.30 -24.78
C LEU A 324 10.71 -7.34 -25.15
N GLU A 325 11.02 -7.49 -26.43
CA GLU A 325 12.06 -8.43 -26.88
C GLU A 325 13.44 -7.94 -26.43
N ALA A 326 13.74 -6.66 -26.59
CA ALA A 326 14.97 -6.04 -26.12
C ALA A 326 15.11 -6.09 -24.60
N ILE A 327 14.02 -5.86 -23.85
CA ILE A 327 13.99 -6.00 -22.39
C ILE A 327 14.30 -7.45 -21.99
N GLN A 328 13.68 -8.43 -22.65
CA GLN A 328 13.88 -9.85 -22.37
C GLN A 328 15.35 -10.30 -22.60
N HIS A 329 16.02 -9.70 -23.58
CA HIS A 329 17.43 -9.98 -23.85
C HIS A 329 18.40 -9.13 -23.02
N GLY A 330 17.89 -8.22 -22.18
CA GLY A 330 18.70 -7.32 -21.34
C GLY A 330 19.34 -6.16 -22.09
N GLU A 331 18.89 -5.89 -23.32
CA GLU A 331 19.37 -4.80 -24.18
C GLU A 331 18.70 -3.47 -23.82
N GLU A 332 17.49 -3.54 -23.28
CA GLU A 332 16.72 -2.39 -22.80
C GLU A 332 16.36 -2.58 -21.32
N ARG A 333 16.31 -1.47 -20.58
CA ARG A 333 15.95 -1.49 -19.15
C ARG A 333 14.45 -1.70 -19.00
N ASP A 334 14.07 -2.67 -18.14
CA ASP A 334 12.66 -2.93 -17.85
C ASP A 334 12.04 -1.76 -17.06
N LEU A 335 10.88 -1.26 -17.52
CA LEU A 335 10.21 -0.10 -16.96
C LEU A 335 9.45 -0.48 -15.68
N PRO A 336 9.77 0.11 -14.51
CA PRO A 336 8.97 -0.06 -13.31
C PRO A 336 7.62 0.64 -13.49
N LEU A 337 6.54 -0.10 -13.22
CA LEU A 337 5.18 0.40 -13.35
C LEU A 337 4.73 1.18 -12.13
N GLN A 338 3.83 2.14 -12.36
CA GLN A 338 3.20 2.96 -11.34
C GLN A 338 1.68 2.79 -11.39
N GLU A 339 1.03 3.15 -10.28
CA GLU A 339 -0.42 3.14 -10.20
C GLU A 339 -1.06 3.99 -11.28
N GLY A 340 -2.10 3.43 -11.91
CA GLY A 340 -2.81 4.08 -13.01
C GLY A 340 -2.12 4.00 -14.37
N ASP A 341 -0.96 3.32 -14.49
CA ASP A 341 -0.35 3.08 -15.79
C ASP A 341 -1.28 2.24 -16.67
N VAL A 342 -1.38 2.63 -17.93
CA VAL A 342 -2.10 1.87 -18.96
C VAL A 342 -1.08 1.32 -19.96
N ILE A 343 -1.03 0.00 -20.03
CA ILE A 343 -0.15 -0.73 -20.96
C ILE A 343 -0.97 -1.11 -22.18
N ASP A 344 -0.58 -0.61 -23.34
CA ASP A 344 -1.22 -0.88 -24.62
C ASP A 344 -0.30 -1.70 -25.51
N VAL A 345 -0.69 -2.96 -25.76
CA VAL A 345 0.00 -3.88 -26.65
C VAL A 345 -0.70 -3.89 -28.00
N SER A 346 -0.22 -3.06 -28.91
CA SER A 346 -0.78 -2.91 -30.26
C SER A 346 -0.52 -4.17 -31.10
N SER A 347 -1.18 -4.29 -32.26
CA SER A 347 -0.92 -5.37 -33.21
C SER A 347 0.15 -4.98 -34.23
N SER A 348 0.98 -5.93 -34.62
CA SER A 348 1.83 -5.83 -35.78
C SER A 348 1.02 -6.11 -37.06
N ALA A 349 1.03 -5.18 -38.02
CA ALA A 349 0.26 -5.29 -39.24
C ALA A 349 0.55 -6.60 -40.03
N PRO A 350 1.81 -7.05 -40.20
CA PRO A 350 2.11 -8.30 -40.87
C PRO A 350 1.58 -9.53 -40.10
N ARG A 351 1.73 -9.55 -38.77
CA ARG A 351 1.27 -10.68 -37.94
C ARG A 351 -0.24 -10.73 -37.89
N LEU A 352 -0.91 -9.56 -37.86
CA LEU A 352 -2.37 -9.47 -37.88
C LEU A 352 -2.95 -10.03 -39.19
N ALA A 353 -2.36 -9.70 -40.34
CA ALA A 353 -2.77 -10.22 -41.65
C ALA A 353 -2.61 -11.75 -41.70
N ALA A 354 -1.47 -12.28 -41.24
CA ALA A 354 -1.23 -13.72 -41.17
C ALA A 354 -2.24 -14.43 -40.24
N TYR A 355 -2.56 -13.84 -39.10
CA TYR A 355 -3.54 -14.35 -38.14
C TYR A 355 -4.96 -14.36 -38.72
N GLY A 356 -5.35 -13.29 -39.42
CA GLY A 356 -6.63 -13.22 -40.13
C GLY A 356 -6.78 -14.32 -41.16
N LEU A 357 -5.75 -14.57 -41.96
CA LEU A 357 -5.71 -15.63 -42.95
C LEU A 357 -5.81 -17.02 -42.29
N TYR A 358 -5.05 -17.26 -41.23
CA TYR A 358 -5.10 -18.51 -40.46
C TYR A 358 -6.52 -18.76 -39.88
N ARG A 359 -7.13 -17.75 -39.26
CA ARG A 359 -8.52 -17.88 -38.74
C ARG A 359 -9.54 -18.13 -39.83
N PHE A 360 -9.37 -17.48 -40.98
CA PHE A 360 -10.26 -17.74 -42.12
C PHE A 360 -10.16 -19.21 -42.57
N PHE A 361 -8.96 -19.75 -42.75
CA PHE A 361 -8.78 -21.14 -43.13
C PHE A 361 -9.32 -22.10 -42.07
N THR A 362 -9.03 -21.88 -40.79
CA THR A 362 -9.54 -22.74 -39.72
C THR A 362 -11.07 -22.71 -39.63
N ALA A 363 -11.70 -21.54 -39.83
CA ALA A 363 -13.16 -21.44 -39.88
C ALA A 363 -13.77 -22.16 -41.06
N VAL A 364 -13.15 -22.05 -42.24
CA VAL A 364 -13.65 -22.76 -43.45
C VAL A 364 -13.49 -24.28 -43.32
N PHE A 365 -12.35 -24.74 -42.78
CA PHE A 365 -12.14 -26.18 -42.60
C PHE A 365 -12.98 -26.79 -41.46
N SER A 366 -13.31 -26.01 -40.41
CA SER A 366 -14.15 -26.50 -39.33
C SER A 366 -15.63 -26.69 -39.77
N ILE A 367 -16.09 -25.88 -40.70
CA ILE A 367 -17.47 -26.05 -41.28
C ILE A 367 -17.54 -27.33 -42.12
N GLY A 368 -16.45 -27.75 -42.81
CA GLY A 368 -16.43 -28.96 -43.62
C GLY A 368 -16.45 -30.29 -42.84
N ALA A 369 -16.09 -30.28 -41.56
CA ALA A 369 -16.02 -31.49 -40.73
C ALA A 369 -17.39 -31.91 -40.11
N HIS A 370 -18.44 -31.15 -40.31
CA HIS A 370 -19.78 -31.42 -39.74
C HIS A 370 -20.82 -31.76 -40.80
N VAL A 371 -20.44 -32.34 -41.94
CA VAL A 371 -21.43 -32.94 -42.87
C VAL A 371 -21.72 -34.35 -42.36
N PRO A 372 -22.91 -34.64 -41.80
CA PRO A 372 -23.29 -35.98 -41.43
C PRO A 372 -23.45 -36.79 -42.73
N LEU A 373 -22.63 -37.84 -42.88
CA LEU A 373 -22.87 -38.87 -43.89
C LEU A 373 -24.20 -39.52 -43.55
N VAL A 374 -25.27 -39.05 -44.21
CA VAL A 374 -26.55 -39.75 -44.21
C VAL A 374 -26.34 -41.05 -44.97
N ARG A 375 -26.53 -42.14 -44.27
CA ARG A 375 -26.61 -43.51 -44.80
C ARG A 375 -28.02 -43.83 -45.15
#